data_82f9362f02f9fa1816d28dfa364e9ca6
#
_entry.id   82f9362f02f9fa1816d28dfa364e9ca6
#
_cell.length_a   1.000
_cell.length_b   1.000
_cell.length_c   1.000
_cell.angle_alpha   90.00
_cell.angle_beta   90.00
_cell.angle_gamma   90.00
#
_symmetry.space_group_name_H-M   'P 1'
#
loop_
_entity.id
_entity.type
_entity.pdbx_description
1 polymer ?
#
loop_
_entity_poly.entity_id
_entity_poly.type
_entity_poly.pdbx_seq_one_letter_code
_entity_poly.pdbx_strand_id
1 'polypeptide(L)'
;MHINDLLKMASERKASDLHLKVGSHPVLRINGELIPLVETKRLMQEDTIAMAFSIMSNRQKQKFKENLEIDIAYSVPGLGRFRCNVFQQRGTVGLVLRVIPVKIMTVRELGLPVVLEKISQEQRGLILCTGTTGSGKSTTLAAMIDYINQNFDHHIITIEDPIEFYHQHKKSTVNQREVGNDVPSFAEAIRRALRQDPD
;
A
#
# COMPACT_ATOMS: atom_id res chain seq x y z
N MET A 1 -10.57 19.42 10.41
CA MET A 1 -10.75 18.46 9.31
C MET A 1 -9.88 17.26 9.62
N HIS A 2 -10.45 16.06 9.64
CA HIS A 2 -9.71 14.85 9.96
C HIS A 2 -9.08 14.26 8.68
N ILE A 3 -7.91 13.61 8.80
CA ILE A 3 -7.24 13.01 7.63
C ILE A 3 -8.12 11.95 6.94
N ASN A 4 -8.89 11.17 7.72
CA ASN A 4 -9.78 10.14 7.18
C ASN A 4 -10.88 10.71 6.28
N ASP A 5 -11.34 11.95 6.52
CA ASP A 5 -12.32 12.60 5.65
C ASP A 5 -11.72 12.87 4.27
N LEU A 6 -10.46 13.32 4.24
CA LEU A 6 -9.72 13.55 2.99
C LEU A 6 -9.41 12.26 2.26
N LEU A 7 -9.06 11.19 2.98
CA LEU A 7 -8.82 9.87 2.39
C LEU A 7 -10.11 9.27 1.81
N LYS A 8 -11.26 9.51 2.46
CA LYS A 8 -12.56 9.13 1.92
C LYS A 8 -12.85 9.86 0.61
N MET A 9 -12.66 11.18 0.56
CA MET A 9 -12.82 11.97 -0.67
C MET A 9 -11.87 11.48 -1.77
N ALA A 10 -10.60 11.14 -1.44
CA ALA A 10 -9.64 10.60 -2.38
C ALA A 10 -10.12 9.26 -2.97
N SER A 11 -10.61 8.35 -2.13
CA SER A 11 -11.13 7.05 -2.55
C SER A 11 -12.39 7.20 -3.43
N GLU A 12 -13.36 8.03 -3.02
CA GLU A 12 -14.60 8.28 -3.78
C GLU A 12 -14.33 8.88 -5.16
N ARG A 13 -13.32 9.76 -5.26
CA ARG A 13 -12.90 10.39 -6.53
C ARG A 13 -11.89 9.57 -7.32
N LYS A 14 -11.59 8.33 -6.87
CA LYS A 14 -10.61 7.42 -7.52
C LYS A 14 -9.24 8.07 -7.72
N ALA A 15 -8.83 8.89 -6.77
CA ALA A 15 -7.51 9.50 -6.77
C ALA A 15 -6.43 8.46 -6.51
N SER A 16 -5.28 8.58 -7.17
CA SER A 16 -4.09 7.77 -6.88
C SER A 16 -3.33 8.26 -5.65
N ASP A 17 -3.29 9.58 -5.46
CA ASP A 17 -2.54 10.19 -4.35
C ASP A 17 -3.30 11.40 -3.78
N LEU A 18 -3.08 11.64 -2.47
CA LEU A 18 -3.49 12.84 -1.74
C LEU A 18 -2.24 13.57 -1.27
N HIS A 19 -2.13 14.86 -1.60
CA HIS A 19 -1.02 15.71 -1.21
C HIS A 19 -1.51 16.75 -0.20
N LEU A 20 -0.83 16.85 0.94
CA LEU A 20 -1.12 17.81 2.02
C LEU A 20 0.10 18.68 2.27
N LYS A 21 -0.07 19.99 2.08
CA LYS A 21 1.01 20.98 2.22
C LYS A 21 0.48 22.23 2.89
N VAL A 22 1.28 22.82 3.76
CA VAL A 22 0.97 24.11 4.42
C VAL A 22 0.78 25.21 3.38
N GLY A 23 -0.23 26.06 3.60
CA GLY A 23 -0.58 27.19 2.73
C GLY A 23 -1.41 26.81 1.48
N SER A 24 -1.65 25.52 1.25
CA SER A 24 -2.41 25.01 0.11
C SER A 24 -3.71 24.34 0.56
N HIS A 25 -4.68 24.26 -0.34
CA HIS A 25 -5.75 23.29 -0.20
C HIS A 25 -5.17 21.87 -0.31
N PRO A 26 -5.78 20.84 0.29
CA PRO A 26 -5.47 19.44 -0.06
C PRO A 26 -5.58 19.25 -1.57
N VAL A 27 -4.67 18.47 -2.15
CA VAL A 27 -4.63 18.23 -3.60
C VAL A 27 -4.74 16.74 -3.87
N LEU A 28 -5.65 16.34 -4.75
CA LEU A 28 -5.77 14.98 -5.25
C LEU A 28 -5.03 14.81 -6.57
N ARG A 29 -4.41 13.65 -6.78
CA ARG A 29 -3.97 13.23 -8.11
C ARG A 29 -5.02 12.29 -8.71
N ILE A 30 -5.64 12.72 -9.79
CA ILE A 30 -6.69 11.97 -10.52
C ILE A 30 -6.26 11.87 -11.98
N ASN A 31 -6.12 10.66 -12.50
CA ASN A 31 -5.67 10.40 -13.88
C ASN A 31 -4.36 11.14 -14.25
N GLY A 32 -3.45 11.28 -13.29
CA GLY A 32 -2.17 11.98 -13.46
C GLY A 32 -2.21 13.49 -13.17
N GLU A 33 -3.38 14.12 -13.17
CA GLU A 33 -3.55 15.56 -12.92
C GLU A 33 -3.67 15.87 -11.43
N LEU A 34 -3.13 17.01 -11.00
CA LEU A 34 -3.21 17.52 -9.63
C LEU A 34 -4.41 18.47 -9.51
N ILE A 35 -5.42 18.07 -8.76
CA ILE A 35 -6.69 18.80 -8.59
C ILE A 35 -6.82 19.29 -7.13
N PRO A 36 -6.78 20.60 -6.86
CA PRO A 36 -6.97 21.11 -5.51
C PRO A 36 -8.43 20.99 -5.06
N LEU A 37 -8.63 20.62 -3.80
CA LEU A 37 -9.93 20.57 -3.14
C LEU A 37 -10.32 21.96 -2.62
N VAL A 38 -10.69 22.86 -3.53
CA VAL A 38 -10.99 24.27 -3.20
C VAL A 38 -12.18 24.44 -2.25
N GLU A 39 -13.04 23.44 -2.15
CA GLU A 39 -14.15 23.37 -1.19
C GLU A 39 -13.70 23.15 0.26
N THR A 40 -12.43 22.80 0.47
CA THR A 40 -11.84 22.64 1.79
C THR A 40 -11.07 23.91 2.18
N LYS A 41 -10.72 24.06 3.46
CA LYS A 41 -9.85 25.15 3.90
C LYS A 41 -8.41 24.92 3.45
N ARG A 42 -7.64 26.01 3.33
CA ARG A 42 -6.17 25.93 3.22
C ARG A 42 -5.59 25.37 4.50
N LEU A 43 -4.61 24.48 4.37
CA LEU A 43 -3.97 23.83 5.52
C LEU A 43 -2.98 24.78 6.18
N MET A 44 -3.10 24.89 7.49
CA MET A 44 -2.12 25.58 8.33
C MET A 44 -1.09 24.57 8.86
N GLN A 45 -0.03 25.05 9.47
CA GLN A 45 1.03 24.21 10.02
C GLN A 45 0.50 23.23 11.08
N GLU A 46 -0.40 23.69 11.93
CA GLU A 46 -1.04 22.89 12.97
C GLU A 46 -1.87 21.75 12.36
N ASP A 47 -2.54 22.01 11.24
CA ASP A 47 -3.36 21.00 10.54
C ASP A 47 -2.48 19.85 10.03
N THR A 48 -1.37 20.17 9.32
CA THR A 48 -0.50 19.13 8.75
C THR A 48 0.23 18.33 9.82
N ILE A 49 0.69 18.97 10.90
CA ILE A 49 1.30 18.31 12.06
C ILE A 49 0.28 17.38 12.74
N ALA A 50 -0.93 17.86 13.00
CA ALA A 50 -1.98 17.09 13.64
C ALA A 50 -2.35 15.86 12.79
N MET A 51 -2.51 16.02 11.47
CA MET A 51 -2.79 14.93 10.53
C MET A 51 -1.64 13.92 10.50
N ALA A 52 -0.38 14.36 10.40
CA ALA A 52 0.79 13.49 10.40
C ALA A 52 0.88 12.68 11.69
N PHE A 53 0.69 13.32 12.83
CA PHE A 53 0.82 12.64 14.13
C PHE A 53 -0.38 11.74 14.45
N SER A 54 -1.55 11.97 13.86
CA SER A 54 -2.72 11.10 14.03
C SER A 54 -2.56 9.72 13.40
N ILE A 55 -1.71 9.59 12.37
CA ILE A 55 -1.47 8.34 11.64
C ILE A 55 -0.20 7.61 12.08
N MET A 56 0.57 8.18 13.02
CA MET A 56 1.85 7.65 13.49
C MET A 56 1.73 7.05 14.89
N SER A 57 2.37 5.89 15.10
CA SER A 57 2.68 5.36 16.41
C SER A 57 3.74 6.22 17.12
N ASN A 58 3.89 6.08 18.42
CA ASN A 58 4.90 6.83 19.18
C ASN A 58 6.34 6.55 18.70
N ARG A 59 6.66 5.31 18.28
CA ARG A 59 7.94 4.94 17.69
C ARG A 59 8.17 5.64 16.35
N GLN A 60 7.15 5.71 15.52
CA GLN A 60 7.22 6.39 14.22
C GLN A 60 7.37 7.91 14.37
N LYS A 61 6.70 8.51 15.36
CA LYS A 61 6.88 9.94 15.71
C LYS A 61 8.31 10.25 16.10
N GLN A 62 8.94 9.36 16.89
CA GLN A 62 10.33 9.52 17.29
C GLN A 62 11.27 9.41 16.07
N LYS A 63 11.10 8.39 15.22
CA LYS A 63 11.87 8.26 13.98
C LYS A 63 11.71 9.48 13.06
N PHE A 64 10.49 9.99 12.93
CA PHE A 64 10.24 11.18 12.12
C PHE A 64 10.98 12.41 12.67
N LYS A 65 11.03 12.60 13.99
CA LYS A 65 11.78 13.71 14.60
C LYS A 65 13.28 13.61 14.33
N GLU A 66 13.83 12.40 14.28
CA GLU A 66 15.25 12.15 14.05
C GLU A 66 15.63 12.27 12.57
N ASN A 67 14.80 11.73 11.67
CA ASN A 67 15.13 11.59 10.26
C ASN A 67 14.48 12.67 9.37
N LEU A 68 13.51 13.43 9.91
CA LEU A 68 12.72 14.46 9.22
C LEU A 68 11.86 13.93 8.06
N GLU A 69 11.82 12.62 7.90
CA GLU A 69 11.03 11.89 6.90
C GLU A 69 10.72 10.48 7.40
N ILE A 70 9.55 9.96 7.04
CA ILE A 70 9.16 8.59 7.31
C ILE A 70 8.13 8.08 6.30
N ASP A 71 8.34 6.86 5.82
CA ASP A 71 7.31 6.08 5.11
C ASP A 71 6.57 5.18 6.09
N ILE A 72 5.25 5.22 6.05
CA ILE A 72 4.38 4.40 6.88
C ILE A 72 3.21 3.85 6.09
N ALA A 73 2.72 2.68 6.47
CA ALA A 73 1.43 2.18 6.02
C ALA A 73 0.33 2.62 7.00
N TYR A 74 -0.78 3.11 6.48
CA TYR A 74 -1.94 3.51 7.25
C TYR A 74 -3.19 2.82 6.72
N SER A 75 -3.93 2.14 7.59
CA SER A 75 -5.17 1.43 7.22
C SER A 75 -6.36 2.09 7.90
N VAL A 76 -7.42 2.31 7.13
CA VAL A 76 -8.69 2.84 7.64
C VAL A 76 -9.77 1.78 7.41
N PRO A 77 -10.39 1.24 8.49
CA PRO A 77 -11.46 0.25 8.35
C PRO A 77 -12.57 0.75 7.43
N GLY A 78 -12.98 -0.10 6.49
CA GLY A 78 -14.04 0.23 5.51
C GLY A 78 -13.61 1.16 4.37
N LEU A 79 -12.40 1.72 4.39
CA LEU A 79 -11.92 2.64 3.35
C LEU A 79 -10.75 2.07 2.54
N GLY A 80 -9.81 1.39 3.19
CA GLY A 80 -8.66 0.79 2.53
C GLY A 80 -7.33 1.05 3.23
N ARG A 81 -6.25 0.79 2.50
CA ARG A 81 -4.87 0.99 2.96
C ARG A 81 -4.20 2.09 2.14
N PHE A 82 -3.31 2.82 2.79
CA PHE A 82 -2.59 3.94 2.21
C PHE A 82 -1.11 3.83 2.54
N ARG A 83 -0.24 4.08 1.58
CA ARG A 83 1.17 4.34 1.82
C ARG A 83 1.34 5.83 2.05
N CYS A 84 1.88 6.20 3.19
CA CYS A 84 2.02 7.59 3.60
C CYS A 84 3.49 7.94 3.73
N ASN A 85 3.98 8.85 2.92
CA ASN A 85 5.25 9.51 3.12
C ASN A 85 5.01 10.82 3.85
N VAL A 86 5.60 11.01 5.03
CA VAL A 86 5.56 12.23 5.81
C VAL A 86 6.96 12.82 5.86
N PHE A 87 7.11 14.07 5.48
CA PHE A 87 8.42 14.71 5.33
C PHE A 87 8.40 16.16 5.78
N GLN A 88 9.57 16.65 6.13
CA GLN A 88 9.76 18.08 6.43
C GLN A 88 10.26 18.82 5.19
N GLN A 89 9.66 19.98 4.91
CA GLN A 89 10.08 20.89 3.85
C GLN A 89 10.02 22.34 4.32
N ARG A 90 11.09 23.11 4.14
CA ARG A 90 11.14 24.54 4.51
C ARG A 90 10.58 24.82 5.91
N GLY A 91 10.93 23.97 6.89
CA GLY A 91 10.47 24.08 8.28
C GLY A 91 9.00 23.67 8.52
N THR A 92 8.29 23.17 7.53
CA THR A 92 6.89 22.71 7.65
C THR A 92 6.75 21.24 7.32
N VAL A 93 5.70 20.59 7.85
CA VAL A 93 5.40 19.17 7.59
C VAL A 93 4.51 19.06 6.36
N GLY A 94 4.90 18.18 5.43
CA GLY A 94 4.10 17.76 4.28
C GLY A 94 3.80 16.26 4.34
N LEU A 95 2.69 15.85 3.69
CA LEU A 95 2.31 14.45 3.56
C LEU A 95 1.93 14.16 2.10
N VAL A 96 2.34 12.99 1.64
CA VAL A 96 1.82 12.38 0.40
C VAL A 96 1.28 11.00 0.76
N LEU A 97 0.01 10.77 0.46
CA LEU A 97 -0.66 9.52 0.76
C LEU A 97 -1.12 8.87 -0.54
N ARG A 98 -0.57 7.70 -0.84
CA ARG A 98 -0.96 6.89 -2.00
C ARG A 98 -2.08 5.94 -1.62
N VAL A 99 -3.15 5.96 -2.40
CA VAL A 99 -4.26 5.02 -2.26
C VAL A 99 -3.81 3.65 -2.77
N ILE A 100 -3.86 2.62 -1.92
CA ILE A 100 -3.59 1.24 -2.33
C ILE A 100 -4.90 0.62 -2.81
N PRO A 101 -4.99 0.15 -4.08
CA PRO A 101 -6.22 -0.44 -4.59
C PRO A 101 -6.67 -1.64 -3.76
N VAL A 102 -7.95 -1.66 -3.38
CA VAL A 102 -8.53 -2.79 -2.64
C VAL A 102 -8.94 -3.93 -3.58
N LYS A 103 -9.31 -3.58 -4.84
CA LYS A 103 -9.71 -4.57 -5.84
C LYS A 103 -8.47 -5.06 -6.59
N ILE A 104 -8.19 -6.36 -6.45
CA ILE A 104 -7.21 -7.07 -7.28
C ILE A 104 -7.94 -7.56 -8.53
N MET A 105 -7.42 -7.20 -9.70
CA MET A 105 -7.94 -7.68 -10.97
C MET A 105 -7.45 -9.11 -11.23
N THR A 106 -8.31 -9.93 -11.79
CA THR A 106 -7.98 -11.30 -12.17
C THR A 106 -7.03 -11.33 -13.38
N VAL A 107 -6.37 -12.48 -13.61
CA VAL A 107 -5.51 -12.71 -14.78
C VAL A 107 -6.27 -12.38 -16.09
N ARG A 108 -7.55 -12.73 -16.16
CA ARG A 108 -8.41 -12.49 -17.34
C ARG A 108 -8.83 -11.02 -17.49
N GLU A 109 -9.21 -10.36 -16.40
CA GLU A 109 -9.54 -8.91 -16.42
C GLU A 109 -8.33 -8.06 -16.84
N LEU A 110 -7.11 -8.51 -16.53
CA LEU A 110 -5.86 -7.86 -16.96
C LEU A 110 -5.46 -8.19 -18.42
N GLY A 111 -6.18 -9.09 -19.10
CA GLY A 111 -5.83 -9.54 -20.44
C GLY A 111 -4.53 -10.35 -20.49
N LEU A 112 -4.10 -10.93 -19.36
CA LEU A 112 -2.88 -11.70 -19.27
C LEU A 112 -3.08 -13.13 -19.81
N PRO A 113 -2.00 -13.80 -20.29
CA PRO A 113 -2.09 -15.17 -20.77
C PRO A 113 -2.66 -16.14 -19.74
N VAL A 114 -3.66 -16.95 -20.13
CA VAL A 114 -4.34 -17.91 -19.25
C VAL A 114 -3.37 -18.96 -18.67
N VAL A 115 -2.23 -19.18 -19.31
CA VAL A 115 -1.17 -20.07 -18.80
C VAL A 115 -0.71 -19.66 -17.38
N LEU A 116 -0.85 -18.40 -16.98
CA LEU A 116 -0.54 -17.96 -15.62
C LEU A 116 -1.44 -18.60 -14.57
N GLU A 117 -2.72 -18.84 -14.90
CA GLU A 117 -3.62 -19.59 -14.01
C GLU A 117 -3.14 -21.05 -13.82
N LYS A 118 -2.59 -21.69 -14.89
CA LYS A 118 -2.01 -23.03 -14.82
C LYS A 118 -0.70 -23.03 -14.01
N ILE A 119 0.19 -22.07 -14.27
CA ILE A 119 1.46 -21.95 -13.52
C ILE A 119 1.20 -21.70 -12.04
N SER A 120 0.14 -20.96 -11.70
CA SER A 120 -0.25 -20.69 -10.31
C SER A 120 -0.72 -21.94 -9.53
N GLN A 121 -0.95 -23.06 -10.22
CA GLN A 121 -1.36 -24.33 -9.59
C GLN A 121 -0.18 -25.25 -9.28
N GLU A 122 1.03 -24.90 -9.73
CA GLU A 122 2.22 -25.73 -9.50
C GLU A 122 2.60 -25.72 -8.02
N GLN A 123 2.71 -26.91 -7.43
CA GLN A 123 2.99 -27.07 -6.00
C GLN A 123 4.47 -26.89 -5.65
N ARG A 124 5.37 -26.88 -6.62
CA ARG A 124 6.82 -26.84 -6.41
C ARG A 124 7.50 -26.05 -7.51
N GLY A 125 8.57 -25.38 -7.14
CA GLY A 125 9.42 -24.66 -8.09
C GLY A 125 9.63 -23.20 -7.71
N LEU A 126 10.18 -22.44 -8.65
CA LEU A 126 10.43 -21.02 -8.53
C LEU A 126 9.88 -20.32 -9.78
N ILE A 127 9.07 -19.31 -9.58
CA ILE A 127 8.57 -18.44 -10.66
C ILE A 127 9.22 -17.08 -10.51
N LEU A 128 9.87 -16.59 -11.58
CA LEU A 128 10.47 -15.26 -11.63
C LEU A 128 9.63 -14.33 -12.50
N CYS A 129 9.12 -13.26 -11.90
CA CYS A 129 8.45 -12.18 -12.62
C CYS A 129 9.42 -10.99 -12.78
N THR A 130 9.92 -10.77 -13.99
CA THR A 130 10.95 -9.77 -14.28
C THR A 130 10.47 -8.70 -15.25
N GLY A 131 11.10 -7.53 -15.21
CA GLY A 131 10.77 -6.40 -16.07
C GLY A 131 11.12 -5.05 -15.43
N THR A 132 11.02 -3.98 -16.21
CA THR A 132 11.25 -2.60 -15.73
C THR A 132 10.20 -2.15 -14.72
N THR A 133 10.48 -1.08 -13.99
CA THR A 133 9.48 -0.44 -13.12
C THR A 133 8.26 -0.01 -13.94
N GLY A 134 7.06 -0.26 -13.42
CA GLY A 134 5.80 0.06 -14.12
C GLY A 134 5.37 -0.95 -15.19
N SER A 135 6.11 -2.06 -15.40
CA SER A 135 5.76 -3.09 -16.41
C SER A 135 4.63 -4.04 -15.97
N GLY A 136 4.06 -3.89 -14.76
CA GLY A 136 2.96 -4.70 -14.25
C GLY A 136 3.37 -5.95 -13.46
N LYS A 137 4.64 -6.07 -13.03
CA LYS A 137 5.12 -7.22 -12.22
C LYS A 137 4.28 -7.49 -10.98
N SER A 138 4.15 -6.49 -10.11
CA SER A 138 3.38 -6.60 -8.86
C SER A 138 1.91 -6.87 -9.13
N THR A 139 1.34 -6.25 -10.18
CA THR A 139 -0.05 -6.47 -10.60
C THR A 139 -0.27 -7.92 -11.06
N THR A 140 0.66 -8.46 -11.84
CA THR A 140 0.62 -9.85 -12.30
C THR A 140 0.74 -10.82 -11.14
N LEU A 141 1.71 -10.61 -10.23
CA LEU A 141 1.88 -11.43 -9.03
C LEU A 141 0.63 -11.39 -8.14
N ALA A 142 0.06 -10.20 -7.93
CA ALA A 142 -1.17 -10.05 -7.15
C ALA A 142 -2.34 -10.83 -7.78
N ALA A 143 -2.49 -10.78 -9.11
CA ALA A 143 -3.52 -11.54 -9.83
C ALA A 143 -3.32 -13.06 -9.69
N MET A 144 -2.08 -13.55 -9.75
CA MET A 144 -1.74 -14.96 -9.56
C MET A 144 -2.02 -15.41 -8.12
N ILE A 145 -1.60 -14.63 -7.13
CA ILE A 145 -1.85 -14.88 -5.70
C ILE A 145 -3.36 -14.88 -5.44
N ASP A 146 -4.09 -13.93 -6.00
CA ASP A 146 -5.56 -13.86 -5.83
C ASP A 146 -6.26 -15.05 -6.50
N TYR A 147 -5.75 -15.55 -7.62
CA TYR A 147 -6.22 -16.78 -8.26
C TYR A 147 -6.04 -17.99 -7.34
N ILE A 148 -4.87 -18.15 -6.72
CA ILE A 148 -4.61 -19.22 -5.72
C ILE A 148 -5.59 -19.06 -4.56
N ASN A 149 -5.68 -17.87 -3.98
CA ASN A 149 -6.52 -17.53 -2.84
C ASN A 149 -8.02 -17.82 -3.08
N GLN A 150 -8.49 -17.70 -4.33
CA GLN A 150 -9.88 -17.98 -4.69
C GLN A 150 -10.16 -19.48 -4.89
N ASN A 151 -9.18 -20.24 -5.38
CA ASN A 151 -9.40 -21.58 -5.89
C ASN A 151 -8.89 -22.69 -4.97
N PHE A 152 -7.88 -22.42 -4.13
CA PHE A 152 -7.20 -23.40 -3.30
C PHE A 152 -7.25 -23.02 -1.81
N ASP A 153 -7.16 -24.01 -0.94
CA ASP A 153 -7.13 -23.90 0.52
C ASP A 153 -5.69 -23.93 1.05
N HIS A 154 -4.90 -22.95 0.63
CA HIS A 154 -3.47 -22.86 0.92
C HIS A 154 -3.17 -21.81 2.01
N HIS A 155 -2.01 -21.95 2.65
CA HIS A 155 -1.41 -20.93 3.47
C HIS A 155 -0.38 -20.15 2.65
N ILE A 156 -0.75 -18.94 2.23
CA ILE A 156 0.07 -18.07 1.40
C ILE A 156 0.80 -17.05 2.27
N ILE A 157 2.10 -16.96 2.13
CA ILE A 157 2.92 -15.94 2.80
C ILE A 157 3.51 -15.02 1.75
N THR A 158 3.28 -13.71 1.87
CA THR A 158 4.01 -12.72 1.09
C THR A 158 5.01 -11.96 1.96
N ILE A 159 6.14 -11.56 1.36
CA ILE A 159 7.15 -10.71 1.96
C ILE A 159 7.40 -9.57 0.96
N GLU A 160 7.10 -8.34 1.35
CA GLU A 160 6.99 -7.21 0.43
C GLU A 160 7.70 -5.96 0.99
N ASP A 161 8.16 -5.07 0.10
CA ASP A 161 8.81 -3.81 0.49
C ASP A 161 8.42 -2.66 -0.46
N PRO A 162 7.29 -1.99 -0.17
CA PRO A 162 6.21 -2.31 0.77
C PRO A 162 5.11 -3.19 0.14
N ILE A 163 4.07 -3.51 0.93
CA ILE A 163 2.85 -4.17 0.42
C ILE A 163 2.14 -3.24 -0.56
N GLU A 164 2.00 -3.68 -1.83
CA GLU A 164 1.33 -2.92 -2.90
C GLU A 164 -0.14 -3.30 -3.11
N PHE A 165 -0.52 -4.55 -2.81
CA PHE A 165 -1.89 -5.04 -2.94
C PHE A 165 -2.31 -5.74 -1.65
N TYR A 166 -3.53 -5.48 -1.20
CA TYR A 166 -4.05 -6.12 -0.01
C TYR A 166 -4.92 -7.33 -0.36
N HIS A 167 -4.48 -8.51 0.04
CA HIS A 167 -5.20 -9.76 -0.15
C HIS A 167 -6.10 -10.05 1.05
N GLN A 168 -7.41 -10.10 0.82
CA GLN A 168 -8.34 -10.62 1.82
C GLN A 168 -8.27 -12.15 1.85
N HIS A 169 -8.47 -12.76 3.01
CA HIS A 169 -8.65 -14.21 3.09
C HIS A 169 -9.91 -14.62 2.30
N LYS A 170 -9.76 -15.61 1.43
CA LYS A 170 -10.86 -16.21 0.68
C LYS A 170 -10.93 -17.71 1.01
N LYS A 171 -10.52 -18.56 0.07
CA LYS A 171 -10.32 -19.98 0.32
C LYS A 171 -9.01 -20.25 1.07
N SER A 172 -7.97 -19.52 0.67
CA SER A 172 -6.67 -19.58 1.33
C SER A 172 -6.57 -18.62 2.52
N THR A 173 -5.61 -18.90 3.41
CA THR A 173 -5.15 -17.93 4.42
C THR A 173 -3.96 -17.18 3.85
N VAL A 174 -4.01 -15.84 3.80
CA VAL A 174 -2.93 -15.01 3.28
C VAL A 174 -2.30 -14.19 4.39
N ASN A 175 -1.02 -14.39 4.64
CA ASN A 175 -0.23 -13.61 5.58
C ASN A 175 0.75 -12.73 4.82
N GLN A 176 0.49 -11.42 4.80
CA GLN A 176 1.35 -10.43 4.15
C GLN A 176 2.25 -9.75 5.18
N ARG A 177 3.56 -9.74 4.91
CA ARG A 177 4.57 -9.21 5.82
C ARG A 177 5.41 -8.14 5.10
N GLU A 178 5.48 -6.96 5.70
CA GLU A 178 6.20 -5.81 5.16
C GLU A 178 7.59 -5.68 5.79
N VAL A 179 8.61 -5.53 4.97
CA VAL A 179 9.99 -5.28 5.43
C VAL A 179 10.06 -3.94 6.16
N GLY A 180 10.75 -3.91 7.29
CA GLY A 180 10.87 -2.73 8.14
C GLY A 180 9.73 -2.51 9.14
N ASN A 181 8.53 -3.05 8.86
CA ASN A 181 7.39 -3.01 9.78
C ASN A 181 7.17 -4.34 10.50
N ASP A 182 7.05 -5.43 9.74
CA ASP A 182 6.72 -6.76 10.26
C ASP A 182 7.94 -7.68 10.34
N VAL A 183 8.92 -7.44 9.47
CA VAL A 183 10.15 -8.23 9.38
C VAL A 183 11.35 -7.32 9.13
N PRO A 184 12.55 -7.68 9.64
CA PRO A 184 13.73 -6.82 9.49
C PRO A 184 14.33 -6.85 8.08
N SER A 185 14.19 -7.95 7.34
CA SER A 185 14.72 -8.12 5.98
C SER A 185 14.04 -9.29 5.27
N PHE A 186 14.15 -9.34 3.93
CA PHE A 186 13.70 -10.48 3.12
C PHE A 186 14.34 -11.80 3.56
N ALA A 187 15.66 -11.82 3.76
CA ALA A 187 16.40 -13.03 4.14
C ALA A 187 15.92 -13.62 5.46
N GLU A 188 15.72 -12.76 6.46
CA GLU A 188 15.24 -13.21 7.78
C GLU A 188 13.77 -13.63 7.72
N ALA A 189 12.96 -12.95 6.94
CA ALA A 189 11.56 -13.29 6.74
C ALA A 189 11.42 -14.68 6.09
N ILE A 190 12.20 -14.99 5.04
CA ILE A 190 12.19 -16.28 4.36
C ILE A 190 12.61 -17.40 5.32
N ARG A 191 13.69 -17.23 6.10
CA ARG A 191 14.11 -18.22 7.09
C ARG A 191 13.01 -18.55 8.11
N ARG A 192 12.24 -17.54 8.51
CA ARG A 192 11.16 -17.70 9.48
C ARG A 192 9.89 -18.27 8.84
N ALA A 193 9.63 -17.95 7.58
CA ALA A 193 8.48 -18.49 6.83
C ALA A 193 8.49 -20.02 6.76
N LEU A 194 9.66 -20.66 6.66
CA LEU A 194 9.80 -22.11 6.68
C LEU A 194 9.27 -22.80 7.96
N ARG A 195 9.00 -22.04 9.02
CA ARG A 195 8.41 -22.55 10.26
C ARG A 195 6.94 -22.16 10.43
N GLN A 196 6.35 -21.57 9.40
CA GLN A 196 4.98 -21.05 9.43
C GLN A 196 4.04 -21.88 8.55
N ASP A 197 4.48 -23.09 8.15
CA ASP A 197 3.70 -24.04 7.34
C ASP A 197 3.11 -23.42 6.06
N PRO A 198 3.94 -22.84 5.17
CA PRO A 198 3.49 -22.31 3.89
C PRO A 198 3.34 -23.43 2.86
N ASP A 199 2.32 -23.34 2.01
CA ASP A 199 2.17 -24.18 0.82
C ASP A 199 2.87 -23.55 -0.39
#